data_4ba1179a5b8519ab843c26a844e2be94
#
_entry.id   4ba1179a5b8519ab843c26a844e2be94
#
_cell.length_a   1.000
_cell.length_b   1.000
_cell.length_c   1.000
_cell.angle_alpha   90.00
_cell.angle_beta   90.00
_cell.angle_gamma   90.00
#
_symmetry.space_group_name_H-M   'P 1'
#
loop_
_entity.id
_entity.type
_entity.pdbx_description
1 polymer ?
#
loop_
_entity_poly.entity_id
_entity_poly.type
_entity_poly.pdbx_seq_one_letter_code
_entity_poly.pdbx_strand_id
1 'polypeptide(L)'
;MKDVVLVKSLYRNTSEYSDKKVKISGWIRTLRASNAFGFIEVNDGSFFKNVQVVFDSAKISNYKEISKLPISSSISVIGTLVETPDSKQPFEIQAEEIIVEGMSDSDYPLQKKRHTFEYLRTIAHLRPRANLFRAAYRIRSLAAFAIHKFFNEQDFIYVHTPILTASDAEGAGEMFQ
;
A
#
# COMPACT_ATOMS: atom_id res chain seq x y z
N MET A 1 24.06 4.15 0.26
CA MET A 1 22.74 3.76 -0.27
C MET A 1 21.74 4.82 0.20
N LYS A 2 20.92 5.43 -0.67
CA LYS A 2 19.87 6.36 -0.19
C LYS A 2 18.83 5.53 0.54
N ASP A 3 18.40 5.99 1.72
CA ASP A 3 17.35 5.33 2.48
C ASP A 3 16.02 5.39 1.71
N VAL A 4 15.22 4.33 1.84
CA VAL A 4 13.91 4.24 1.20
C VAL A 4 12.96 5.21 1.89
N VAL A 5 12.37 6.13 1.12
CA VAL A 5 11.37 7.09 1.60
C VAL A 5 9.98 6.47 1.49
N LEU A 6 9.19 6.57 2.56
CA LEU A 6 7.82 6.09 2.56
C LEU A 6 6.91 7.00 1.72
N VAL A 7 5.98 6.40 0.98
CA VAL A 7 4.95 7.13 0.21
C VAL A 7 4.18 8.11 1.09
N LYS A 8 3.87 7.72 2.34
CA LYS A 8 3.25 8.61 3.33
C LYS A 8 4.04 9.89 3.59
N SER A 9 5.37 9.80 3.63
CA SER A 9 6.25 10.96 3.86
C SER A 9 6.23 11.91 2.66
N LEU A 10 6.24 11.38 1.44
CA LEU A 10 6.13 12.17 0.22
C LEU A 10 4.83 12.98 0.16
N TYR A 11 3.70 12.39 0.55
CA TYR A 11 2.40 13.08 0.57
C TYR A 11 2.24 14.08 1.71
N ARG A 12 2.91 13.89 2.82
CA ARG A 12 2.82 14.78 3.99
C ARG A 12 3.76 15.96 3.90
N ASN A 13 4.90 15.77 3.29
CA ASN A 13 5.99 16.74 3.25
C ASN A 13 6.47 16.93 1.80
N THR A 14 5.56 17.10 0.83
CA THR A 14 5.89 17.16 -0.60
C THR A 14 6.98 18.20 -0.89
N SER A 15 6.88 19.41 -0.33
CA SER A 15 7.84 20.48 -0.51
C SER A 15 9.26 20.15 -0.02
N GLU A 16 9.39 19.27 0.96
CA GLU A 16 10.71 18.81 1.44
C GLU A 16 11.42 17.95 0.39
N TYR A 17 10.66 17.23 -0.44
CA TYR A 17 11.18 16.31 -1.46
C TYR A 17 11.11 16.87 -2.89
N SER A 18 10.53 18.06 -3.09
CA SER A 18 10.41 18.71 -4.39
C SER A 18 11.79 18.90 -5.02
N ASP A 19 11.91 18.54 -6.30
CA ASP A 19 13.13 18.56 -7.11
C ASP A 19 14.32 17.78 -6.52
N LYS A 20 14.04 16.89 -5.55
CA LYS A 20 15.07 16.05 -4.96
C LYS A 20 14.98 14.61 -5.44
N LYS A 21 16.13 13.99 -5.48
CA LYS A 21 16.25 12.56 -5.79
C LYS A 21 15.82 11.73 -4.59
N VAL A 22 14.81 10.87 -4.79
CA VAL A 22 14.23 9.97 -3.79
C VAL A 22 14.38 8.52 -4.24
N LYS A 23 14.38 7.60 -3.28
CA LYS A 23 14.21 6.16 -3.50
C LYS A 23 12.93 5.72 -2.82
N ILE A 24 12.03 5.08 -3.56
CA ILE A 24 10.84 4.40 -3.04
C ILE A 24 10.90 2.93 -3.39
N SER A 25 10.27 2.08 -2.57
CA SER A 25 10.08 0.66 -2.87
C SER A 25 8.63 0.28 -2.61
N GLY A 26 8.07 -0.58 -3.44
CA GLY A 26 6.67 -0.97 -3.30
C GLY A 26 6.19 -1.88 -4.41
N TRP A 27 4.89 -2.07 -4.46
CA TRP A 27 4.23 -2.95 -5.42
C TRP A 27 3.53 -2.15 -6.52
N ILE A 28 3.64 -2.65 -7.75
CA ILE A 28 2.95 -2.12 -8.92
C ILE A 28 1.43 -2.29 -8.74
N ARG A 29 0.69 -1.18 -8.76
CA ARG A 29 -0.78 -1.17 -8.74
C ARG A 29 -1.38 -1.07 -10.12
N THR A 30 -0.78 -0.25 -10.97
CA THR A 30 -1.10 -0.14 -12.39
C THR A 30 0.17 0.12 -13.17
N LEU A 31 0.21 -0.37 -14.39
CA LEU A 31 1.26 -0.10 -15.35
C LEU A 31 0.63 0.19 -16.71
N ARG A 32 1.10 1.23 -17.37
CA ARG A 32 0.77 1.59 -18.75
C ARG A 32 2.04 2.07 -19.42
N ALA A 33 2.39 1.50 -20.55
CA ALA A 33 3.57 1.88 -21.30
C ALA A 33 3.25 2.00 -22.79
N SER A 34 3.91 2.96 -23.45
CA SER A 34 3.99 3.10 -24.90
C SER A 34 5.39 2.68 -25.37
N ASN A 35 5.78 2.99 -26.60
CA ASN A 35 7.14 2.71 -27.06
C ASN A 35 8.19 3.70 -26.50
N ALA A 36 7.77 4.90 -26.09
CA ALA A 36 8.67 5.98 -25.66
C ALA A 36 8.70 6.14 -24.14
N PHE A 37 7.55 6.12 -23.49
CA PHE A 37 7.45 6.33 -22.03
C PHE A 37 6.31 5.53 -21.42
N GLY A 38 6.36 5.37 -20.11
CA GLY A 38 5.34 4.67 -19.36
C GLY A 38 5.06 5.28 -17.99
N PHE A 39 3.97 4.82 -17.39
CA PHE A 39 3.48 5.24 -16.09
C PHE A 39 3.24 4.01 -15.22
N ILE A 40 3.78 4.05 -14.02
CA ILE A 40 3.56 3.03 -12.97
C ILE A 40 2.97 3.71 -11.76
N GLU A 41 1.89 3.16 -11.22
CA GLU A 41 1.45 3.50 -9.87
C GLU A 41 2.05 2.52 -8.87
N VAL A 42 2.82 3.03 -7.93
CA VAL A 42 3.47 2.27 -6.85
C VAL A 42 2.80 2.55 -5.52
N ASN A 43 2.62 1.51 -4.72
CA ASN A 43 2.13 1.62 -3.35
C ASN A 43 2.99 0.77 -2.41
N ASP A 44 3.50 1.38 -1.34
CA ASP A 44 4.32 0.73 -0.31
C ASP A 44 3.51 0.29 0.92
N GLY A 45 2.19 0.48 0.91
CA GLY A 45 1.32 0.20 2.04
C GLY A 45 1.25 1.30 3.11
N SER A 46 2.19 2.25 3.15
CA SER A 46 2.25 3.29 4.18
C SER A 46 1.13 4.33 4.06
N PHE A 47 0.64 4.56 2.83
CA PHE A 47 -0.39 5.54 2.54
C PHE A 47 -1.51 4.96 1.67
N PHE A 48 -2.70 5.61 1.70
CA PHE A 48 -3.84 5.13 0.92
C PHE A 48 -3.69 5.40 -0.58
N LYS A 49 -3.13 6.56 -0.94
CA LYS A 49 -2.85 6.93 -2.33
C LYS A 49 -1.59 6.23 -2.85
N ASN A 50 -1.53 6.04 -4.17
CA ASN A 50 -0.35 5.54 -4.86
C ASN A 50 0.53 6.71 -5.29
N VAL A 51 1.79 6.44 -5.61
CA VAL A 51 2.69 7.40 -6.27
C VAL A 51 2.76 7.07 -7.74
N GLN A 52 2.60 8.07 -8.60
CA GLN A 52 2.86 7.92 -10.03
C GLN A 52 4.36 8.04 -10.29
N VAL A 53 4.88 7.06 -11.00
CA VAL A 53 6.24 7.02 -11.53
C VAL A 53 6.17 7.14 -13.04
N VAL A 54 6.90 8.07 -13.60
CA VAL A 54 7.07 8.24 -15.05
C VAL A 54 8.44 7.70 -15.44
N PHE A 55 8.49 6.86 -16.45
CA PHE A 55 9.75 6.27 -16.94
C PHE A 55 9.85 6.37 -18.45
N ASP A 56 11.03 6.71 -18.92
CA ASP A 56 11.35 7.01 -20.33
C ASP A 56 12.28 5.94 -20.89
N SER A 57 11.99 5.45 -22.11
CA SER A 57 12.80 4.47 -22.80
C SER A 57 14.23 4.94 -23.12
N ALA A 58 14.43 6.25 -23.22
CA ALA A 58 15.76 6.83 -23.45
C ALA A 58 16.62 6.87 -22.16
N LYS A 59 15.99 6.77 -20.97
CA LYS A 59 16.68 6.90 -19.67
C LYS A 59 16.81 5.54 -18.95
N ILE A 60 15.82 4.66 -19.10
CA ILE A 60 15.73 3.40 -18.37
C ILE A 60 16.27 2.26 -19.25
N SER A 61 17.41 1.70 -18.89
CA SER A 61 18.11 0.66 -19.68
C SER A 61 17.28 -0.64 -19.85
N ASN A 62 16.51 -1.00 -18.83
CA ASN A 62 15.63 -2.19 -18.82
C ASN A 62 14.16 -1.85 -19.13
N TYR A 63 13.91 -0.79 -19.92
CA TYR A 63 12.56 -0.32 -20.28
C TYR A 63 11.64 -1.43 -20.80
N LYS A 64 12.15 -2.30 -21.69
CA LYS A 64 11.37 -3.39 -22.29
C LYS A 64 10.90 -4.43 -21.27
N GLU A 65 11.70 -4.66 -20.25
CA GLU A 65 11.35 -5.53 -19.12
C GLU A 65 10.29 -4.85 -18.26
N ILE A 66 10.57 -3.62 -17.81
CA ILE A 66 9.67 -2.85 -16.95
C ILE A 66 8.28 -2.69 -17.58
N SER A 67 8.23 -2.40 -18.89
CA SER A 67 6.97 -2.16 -19.60
C SER A 67 6.02 -3.37 -19.64
N LYS A 68 6.51 -4.58 -19.32
CA LYS A 68 5.77 -5.84 -19.35
C LYS A 68 5.52 -6.44 -17.96
N LEU A 69 5.98 -5.78 -16.89
CA LEU A 69 5.82 -6.31 -15.53
C LEU A 69 4.34 -6.51 -15.18
N PRO A 70 4.00 -7.65 -14.60
CA PRO A 70 2.68 -7.89 -14.04
C PRO A 70 2.39 -6.93 -12.87
N ILE A 71 1.11 -6.63 -12.65
CA ILE A 71 0.69 -5.93 -11.43
C ILE A 71 1.05 -6.77 -10.20
N SER A 72 1.25 -6.10 -9.07
CA SER A 72 1.77 -6.68 -7.83
C SER A 72 3.24 -7.13 -7.86
N SER A 73 3.97 -7.01 -8.95
CA SER A 73 5.42 -7.09 -8.91
C SER A 73 5.99 -6.03 -7.97
N SER A 74 7.07 -6.38 -7.26
CA SER A 74 7.77 -5.47 -6.35
C SER A 74 8.93 -4.80 -7.06
N ILE A 75 9.02 -3.48 -6.91
CA ILE A 75 10.06 -2.66 -7.52
C ILE A 75 10.64 -1.66 -6.54
N SER A 76 11.89 -1.29 -6.76
CA SER A 76 12.51 -0.08 -6.20
C SER A 76 12.71 0.94 -7.31
N VAL A 77 12.33 2.17 -7.06
CA VAL A 77 12.45 3.29 -8.00
C VAL A 77 13.35 4.35 -7.41
N ILE A 78 14.33 4.78 -8.18
CA ILE A 78 15.17 5.94 -7.89
C ILE A 78 14.88 6.99 -8.96
N GLY A 79 14.55 8.20 -8.52
CA GLY A 79 14.20 9.28 -9.45
C GLY A 79 13.98 10.60 -8.74
N THR A 80 13.70 11.64 -9.51
CA THR A 80 13.42 12.98 -9.01
C THR A 80 11.93 13.18 -8.81
N LEU A 81 11.52 13.65 -7.62
CA LEU A 81 10.15 14.06 -7.36
C LEU A 81 9.88 15.41 -8.01
N VAL A 82 8.85 15.50 -8.83
CA VAL A 82 8.42 16.72 -9.52
C VAL A 82 6.99 17.04 -9.13
N GLU A 83 6.72 18.25 -8.69
CA GLU A 83 5.37 18.70 -8.38
C GLU A 83 4.55 18.91 -9.66
N THR A 84 3.29 18.49 -9.61
CA THR A 84 2.34 18.55 -10.75
C THR A 84 1.01 19.16 -10.30
N PRO A 85 0.97 20.46 -9.94
CA PRO A 85 -0.19 21.11 -9.31
C PRO A 85 -1.46 21.05 -10.18
N ASP A 86 -1.30 21.07 -11.50
CA ASP A 86 -2.41 21.03 -12.45
C ASP A 86 -2.91 19.61 -12.79
N SER A 87 -2.31 18.58 -12.17
CA SER A 87 -2.65 17.17 -12.40
C SER A 87 -3.54 16.61 -11.29
N LYS A 88 -4.09 15.40 -11.50
CA LYS A 88 -4.89 14.71 -10.47
C LYS A 88 -4.07 14.33 -9.23
N GLN A 89 -2.78 14.09 -9.38
CA GLN A 89 -1.82 13.85 -8.31
C GLN A 89 -0.98 15.11 -8.08
N PRO A 90 -0.59 15.40 -6.81
CA PRO A 90 0.17 16.63 -6.51
C PRO A 90 1.62 16.57 -6.98
N PHE A 91 2.15 15.40 -7.26
CA PHE A 91 3.52 15.17 -7.72
C PHE A 91 3.63 13.83 -8.44
N GLU A 92 4.74 13.65 -9.14
CA GLU A 92 5.16 12.38 -9.73
C GLU A 92 6.67 12.17 -9.51
N ILE A 93 7.13 10.94 -9.69
CA ILE A 93 8.56 10.62 -9.68
C ILE A 93 9.01 10.35 -11.10
N GLN A 94 9.93 11.17 -11.60
CA GLN A 94 10.61 10.92 -12.86
C GLN A 94 11.74 9.94 -12.62
N ALA A 95 11.55 8.69 -13.06
CA ALA A 95 12.48 7.60 -12.80
C ALA A 95 13.79 7.77 -13.57
N GLU A 96 14.90 7.55 -12.88
CA GLU A 96 16.24 7.43 -13.42
C GLU A 96 16.69 5.96 -13.42
N GLU A 97 16.21 5.18 -12.45
CA GLU A 97 16.49 3.77 -12.30
C GLU A 97 15.28 3.04 -11.73
N ILE A 98 14.97 1.87 -12.27
CA ILE A 98 13.94 0.97 -11.76
C ILE A 98 14.54 -0.42 -11.61
N ILE A 99 14.53 -0.93 -10.38
CA ILE A 99 15.05 -2.24 -10.01
C ILE A 99 13.87 -3.16 -9.75
N VAL A 100 13.82 -4.32 -10.42
CA VAL A 100 12.83 -5.36 -10.17
C VAL A 100 13.29 -6.20 -8.99
N GLU A 101 12.60 -6.09 -7.86
CA GLU A 101 12.90 -6.85 -6.64
C GLU A 101 12.24 -8.25 -6.67
N GLY A 102 11.10 -8.36 -7.34
CA GLY A 102 10.41 -9.62 -7.52
C GLY A 102 9.24 -9.50 -8.48
N MET A 103 9.07 -10.50 -9.32
CA MET A 103 7.96 -10.58 -10.27
C MET A 103 6.76 -11.27 -9.63
N SER A 104 5.57 -10.77 -9.94
CA SER A 104 4.31 -11.43 -9.62
C SER A 104 3.96 -12.42 -10.73
N ASP A 105 3.24 -13.48 -10.40
CA ASP A 105 2.72 -14.41 -11.39
C ASP A 105 1.59 -13.79 -12.22
N SER A 106 1.41 -14.28 -13.43
CA SER A 106 0.38 -13.80 -14.37
C SER A 106 -1.05 -14.07 -13.90
N ASP A 107 -1.22 -15.06 -13.03
CA ASP A 107 -2.50 -15.49 -12.43
C ASP A 107 -2.80 -14.79 -11.09
N TYR A 108 -2.00 -13.79 -10.69
CA TYR A 108 -2.26 -13.02 -9.47
C TYR A 108 -3.71 -12.55 -9.43
N PRO A 109 -4.50 -12.93 -8.37
CA PRO A 109 -5.96 -12.84 -8.42
C PRO A 109 -6.51 -11.42 -8.37
N LEU A 110 -5.78 -10.46 -7.78
CA LEU A 110 -6.24 -9.07 -7.68
C LEU A 110 -5.82 -8.26 -8.92
N GLN A 111 -6.37 -8.63 -10.07
CA GLN A 111 -6.18 -7.90 -11.33
C GLN A 111 -6.86 -6.52 -11.31
N LYS A 112 -6.54 -5.65 -12.29
CA LYS A 112 -7.12 -4.31 -12.45
C LYS A 112 -8.60 -4.38 -12.89
N LYS A 113 -9.47 -4.87 -11.99
CA LYS A 113 -10.91 -4.93 -12.17
C LYS A 113 -11.61 -4.77 -10.83
N ARG A 114 -12.91 -4.51 -10.85
CA ARG A 114 -13.72 -4.52 -9.62
C ARG A 114 -13.87 -5.96 -9.14
N HIS A 115 -13.63 -6.17 -7.85
CA HIS A 115 -13.83 -7.45 -7.17
C HIS A 115 -15.01 -7.32 -6.20
N THR A 116 -15.88 -8.35 -6.15
CA THR A 116 -16.98 -8.41 -5.19
C THR A 116 -16.48 -8.78 -3.80
N PHE A 117 -17.29 -8.51 -2.79
CA PHE A 117 -16.95 -8.89 -1.41
C PHE A 117 -16.85 -10.38 -1.21
N GLU A 118 -17.75 -11.14 -1.85
CA GLU A 118 -17.78 -12.59 -1.83
C GLU A 118 -16.46 -13.15 -2.37
N TYR A 119 -16.05 -12.68 -3.55
CA TYR A 119 -14.77 -13.06 -4.15
C TYR A 119 -13.58 -12.71 -3.23
N LEU A 120 -13.55 -11.51 -2.66
CA LEU A 120 -12.45 -11.09 -1.78
C LEU A 120 -12.39 -11.92 -0.48
N ARG A 121 -13.50 -12.52 -0.05
CA ARG A 121 -13.52 -13.43 1.09
C ARG A 121 -12.94 -14.81 0.75
N THR A 122 -13.03 -15.26 -0.49
CA THR A 122 -12.40 -16.53 -0.93
C THR A 122 -10.86 -16.43 -0.98
N ILE A 123 -10.33 -15.21 -1.12
CA ILE A 123 -8.90 -14.92 -1.09
C ILE A 123 -8.53 -14.06 0.14
N ALA A 124 -8.93 -14.51 1.32
CA ALA A 124 -8.87 -13.75 2.57
C ALA A 124 -7.49 -13.15 2.88
N HIS A 125 -6.40 -13.84 2.55
CA HIS A 125 -5.02 -13.41 2.74
C HIS A 125 -4.61 -12.23 1.83
N LEU A 126 -5.26 -12.05 0.66
CA LEU A 126 -5.00 -10.96 -0.27
C LEU A 126 -5.99 -9.79 -0.14
N ARG A 127 -7.17 -10.01 0.46
CA ARG A 127 -8.20 -8.97 0.56
C ARG A 127 -7.75 -7.64 1.20
N PRO A 128 -6.75 -7.61 2.13
CA PRO A 128 -6.23 -6.34 2.68
C PRO A 128 -5.61 -5.43 1.62
N ARG A 129 -5.23 -5.97 0.46
CA ARG A 129 -4.69 -5.19 -0.67
C ARG A 129 -5.79 -4.50 -1.49
N ALA A 130 -7.05 -4.93 -1.38
CA ALA A 130 -8.19 -4.23 -1.99
C ALA A 130 -8.52 -2.96 -1.20
N ASN A 131 -8.84 -1.86 -1.91
CA ASN A 131 -9.00 -0.54 -1.31
C ASN A 131 -10.01 -0.50 -0.17
N LEU A 132 -11.16 -1.18 -0.32
CA LEU A 132 -12.19 -1.22 0.71
C LEU A 132 -11.68 -1.90 2.00
N PHE A 133 -11.13 -3.11 1.90
CA PHE A 133 -10.63 -3.81 3.08
C PHE A 133 -9.43 -3.11 3.70
N ARG A 134 -8.58 -2.51 2.88
CA ARG A 134 -7.47 -1.67 3.35
C ARG A 134 -7.98 -0.48 4.17
N ALA A 135 -9.05 0.19 3.73
CA ALA A 135 -9.68 1.25 4.49
C ALA A 135 -10.32 0.73 5.79
N ALA A 136 -11.12 -0.34 5.69
CA ALA A 136 -11.80 -0.94 6.85
C ALA A 136 -10.81 -1.39 7.94
N TYR A 137 -9.74 -2.07 7.57
CA TYR A 137 -8.72 -2.51 8.54
C TYR A 137 -7.95 -1.34 9.17
N ARG A 138 -7.68 -0.26 8.43
CA ARG A 138 -7.07 0.95 9.00
C ARG A 138 -8.00 1.61 10.01
N ILE A 139 -9.28 1.75 9.67
CA ILE A 139 -10.29 2.31 10.61
C ILE A 139 -10.38 1.43 11.84
N ARG A 140 -10.49 0.11 11.67
CA ARG A 140 -10.55 -0.85 12.78
C ARG A 140 -9.32 -0.75 13.71
N SER A 141 -8.13 -0.68 13.14
CA SER A 141 -6.88 -0.51 13.90
C SER A 141 -6.88 0.80 14.71
N LEU A 142 -7.25 1.91 14.06
CA LEU A 142 -7.32 3.21 14.74
C LEU A 142 -8.38 3.24 15.83
N ALA A 143 -9.56 2.66 15.59
CA ALA A 143 -10.64 2.60 16.57
C ALA A 143 -10.25 1.77 17.80
N ALA A 144 -9.64 0.60 17.61
CA ALA A 144 -9.14 -0.22 18.71
C ALA A 144 -8.12 0.56 19.57
N PHE A 145 -7.14 1.20 18.91
CA PHE A 145 -6.17 2.01 19.61
C PHE A 145 -6.80 3.21 20.34
N ALA A 146 -7.78 3.88 19.71
CA ALA A 146 -8.47 5.02 20.33
C ALA A 146 -9.24 4.62 21.60
N ILE A 147 -9.88 3.44 21.60
CA ILE A 147 -10.57 2.90 22.77
C ILE A 147 -9.57 2.65 23.91
N HIS A 148 -8.47 1.95 23.63
CA HIS A 148 -7.43 1.71 24.63
C HIS A 148 -6.84 3.01 25.17
N LYS A 149 -6.57 3.98 24.30
CA LYS A 149 -6.05 5.29 24.67
C LYS A 149 -7.03 6.02 25.59
N PHE A 150 -8.32 6.08 25.23
CA PHE A 150 -9.36 6.74 26.01
C PHE A 150 -9.42 6.20 27.45
N PHE A 151 -9.49 4.89 27.64
CA PHE A 151 -9.55 4.31 28.96
C PHE A 151 -8.24 4.47 29.74
N ASN A 152 -7.09 4.39 29.07
CA ASN A 152 -5.80 4.62 29.72
C ASN A 152 -5.68 6.08 30.22
N GLU A 153 -6.17 7.07 29.46
CA GLU A 153 -6.18 8.49 29.86
C GLU A 153 -7.17 8.80 31.01
N GLN A 154 -8.06 7.85 31.34
CA GLN A 154 -8.96 7.91 32.48
C GLN A 154 -8.47 7.05 33.66
N ASP A 155 -7.18 6.70 33.67
CA ASP A 155 -6.52 5.88 34.71
C ASP A 155 -7.07 4.44 34.85
N PHE A 156 -7.75 3.92 33.83
CA PHE A 156 -8.13 2.50 33.79
C PHE A 156 -6.93 1.63 33.46
N ILE A 157 -6.81 0.51 34.15
CA ILE A 157 -5.76 -0.48 33.90
C ILE A 157 -6.30 -1.53 32.91
N TYR A 158 -5.60 -1.72 31.78
CA TYR A 158 -5.92 -2.80 30.84
C TYR A 158 -5.45 -4.14 31.40
N VAL A 159 -6.41 -4.99 31.77
CA VAL A 159 -6.16 -6.37 32.19
C VAL A 159 -6.50 -7.30 31.03
N HIS A 160 -5.50 -8.01 30.52
CA HIS A 160 -5.69 -9.02 29.47
C HIS A 160 -6.32 -10.28 30.05
N THR A 161 -7.67 -10.29 30.16
CA THR A 161 -8.41 -11.46 30.68
C THR A 161 -8.43 -12.59 29.65
N PRO A 162 -8.46 -13.87 30.07
CA PRO A 162 -8.64 -15.00 29.18
C PRO A 162 -9.96 -14.92 28.41
N ILE A 163 -9.93 -15.25 27.11
CA ILE A 163 -11.11 -15.33 26.26
C ILE A 163 -11.91 -16.63 26.53
N LEU A 164 -11.17 -17.72 26.81
CA LEU A 164 -11.75 -19.00 27.16
C LEU A 164 -11.94 -19.07 28.67
N THR A 165 -13.14 -19.42 29.11
CA THR A 165 -13.52 -19.56 30.52
C THR A 165 -14.38 -20.80 30.70
N ALA A 166 -14.28 -21.42 31.87
CA ALA A 166 -15.18 -22.50 32.29
C ALA A 166 -16.46 -21.98 33.01
N SER A 167 -16.57 -20.64 33.12
CA SER A 167 -17.74 -20.02 33.75
C SER A 167 -18.69 -19.51 32.68
N ASP A 168 -19.95 -19.93 32.76
CA ASP A 168 -21.03 -19.39 31.96
C ASP A 168 -21.36 -17.97 32.48
N ALA A 169 -21.40 -16.99 31.58
CA ALA A 169 -21.83 -15.64 31.90
C ALA A 169 -23.38 -15.58 31.74
N GLU A 170 -24.07 -15.16 32.79
CA GLU A 170 -25.51 -14.90 32.80
C GLU A 170 -26.41 -16.16 32.64
N GLY A 171 -25.90 -17.38 32.66
CA GLY A 171 -26.68 -18.63 32.56
C GLY A 171 -27.42 -18.83 31.24
N ALA A 172 -26.99 -18.16 30.15
CA ALA A 172 -27.67 -18.14 28.86
C ALA A 172 -26.92 -18.85 27.73
N GLY A 173 -25.76 -19.43 28.02
CA GLY A 173 -24.89 -20.01 27.01
C GLY A 173 -24.82 -21.54 27.05
N GLU A 174 -24.67 -22.17 25.90
CA GLU A 174 -24.21 -23.56 25.81
C GLU A 174 -22.68 -23.56 25.79
N MET A 175 -22.08 -24.35 26.70
CA MET A 175 -20.64 -24.53 26.73
C MET A 175 -20.19 -25.53 25.68
N PHE A 176 -19.06 -25.27 25.02
CA PHE A 176 -18.40 -26.25 24.16
C PHE A 176 -17.94 -27.45 25.01
N GLN A 177 -18.25 -28.65 24.56
CA GLN A 177 -17.80 -29.91 25.15
C GLN A 177 -16.54 -30.42 24.44
#